data_c0d1e61ff1f65fb2c80da5f1af827ca0
#
_entry.id   c0d1e61ff1f65fb2c80da5f1af827ca0
#
_cell.length_a   1.000
_cell.length_b   1.000
_cell.length_c   1.000
_cell.angle_alpha   90.00
_cell.angle_beta   90.00
_cell.angle_gamma   90.00
#
_symmetry.space_group_name_H-M   'P 1'
#
loop_
_entity.id
_entity.type
_entity.pdbx_description
1 polymer ?
#
loop_
_entity_poly.entity_id
_entity_poly.type
_entity_poly.pdbx_seq_one_letter_code
_entity_poly.pdbx_strand_id
1 'polypeptide(L)'
;MPASAQQIMEGTGEVRNLDVKRNGQNVSVNMDIDISKLEIGADETLILVPTIENGSKTLELPGVEIMGRRAYIYFLRNGEQTATSDPFYAERVAKRAERKAGQKQLVSYSSDVAFEEWMRGSTISVKESSCGCSATPIALGDNAIGAFGHEIYRPQYVLSFIEPEPEPIKMRAESLTAYINFYVDKYDIIEDYKNNAAELASMINSIDKVKDDADLTITSITIEGWASPEATEQHNKKLSQNRANSLANYVANKTGIERSRIEAIGCGEDWKGLRELVVATPRLLDQDKVLAIIDNTRLTLDQKDKQLTELVPPTIYDRLMGEMYPKLRRNDYRIEYNVRNFDLEEARALVDSEPQKLSVSEFYKVAGSYAKDSKEYKHVMAVAAKTYPQVVAAAVNQAGLLIAEKKYDEALQVLAASDQQNGSILAAQGYVYLQKANYAKAREALAQAAAKGSADAKHNLAELDKYLKSL
;
A
#
# COMPACT_ATOMS: atom_id res chain seq x y z
N MET A 1 1.54 39.26 -8.94
CA MET A 1 1.51 40.73 -9.17
C MET A 1 2.47 41.33 -8.19
N PRO A 2 3.28 42.38 -8.53
CA PRO A 2 4.08 43.04 -7.52
C PRO A 2 3.11 43.62 -6.48
N ALA A 3 3.40 43.38 -5.20
CA ALA A 3 2.62 43.94 -4.10
C ALA A 3 2.59 45.44 -4.25
N SER A 4 1.39 46.02 -4.26
CA SER A 4 1.23 47.48 -4.25
C SER A 4 1.89 48.04 -2.99
N ALA A 5 2.63 49.14 -3.15
CA ALA A 5 3.24 49.84 -2.02
C ALA A 5 2.17 50.21 -0.98
N GLN A 6 2.41 49.87 0.27
CA GLN A 6 1.49 50.13 1.39
C GLN A 6 1.97 51.36 2.17
N GLN A 7 1.06 52.29 2.39
CA GLN A 7 1.37 53.53 3.12
C GLN A 7 1.40 53.28 4.64
N ILE A 8 2.39 53.85 5.29
CA ILE A 8 2.59 53.88 6.74
C ILE A 8 2.89 55.33 7.15
N MET A 9 2.89 55.61 8.44
CA MET A 9 3.26 56.92 8.98
C MET A 9 2.41 58.04 8.35
N GLU A 10 1.08 57.87 8.37
CA GLU A 10 0.13 58.86 7.79
C GLU A 10 0.44 59.24 6.31
N GLY A 11 1.06 58.31 5.56
CA GLY A 11 1.41 58.48 4.15
C GLY A 11 2.78 59.12 3.89
N THR A 12 3.58 59.38 4.92
CA THR A 12 4.96 59.86 4.77
C THR A 12 5.99 58.76 4.61
N GLY A 13 5.60 57.52 4.90
CA GLY A 13 6.37 56.29 4.67
C GLY A 13 5.63 55.32 3.81
N GLU A 14 6.40 54.38 3.22
CA GLU A 14 5.84 53.36 2.33
C GLU A 14 6.60 52.03 2.50
N VAL A 15 5.86 50.93 2.68
CA VAL A 15 6.43 49.59 2.65
C VAL A 15 6.36 49.08 1.23
N ARG A 16 7.51 48.59 0.74
CA ARG A 16 7.68 47.98 -0.57
C ARG A 16 8.28 46.60 -0.45
N ASN A 17 8.11 45.79 -1.50
CA ASN A 17 8.74 44.48 -1.62
C ASN A 17 8.50 43.55 -0.42
N LEU A 18 7.30 43.68 0.21
CA LEU A 18 6.94 42.75 1.28
C LEU A 18 6.92 41.34 0.77
N ASP A 19 7.75 40.49 1.38
CA ASP A 19 7.88 39.06 1.07
C ASP A 19 7.83 38.27 2.39
N VAL A 20 6.73 37.54 2.58
CA VAL A 20 6.53 36.73 3.77
C VAL A 20 6.45 35.27 3.33
N LYS A 21 7.41 34.47 3.75
CA LYS A 21 7.56 33.08 3.33
C LYS A 21 7.87 32.17 4.50
N ARG A 22 7.28 30.96 4.44
CA ARG A 22 7.70 29.88 5.32
C ARG A 22 8.93 29.19 4.73
N ASN A 23 9.98 29.10 5.53
CA ASN A 23 11.22 28.37 5.23
C ASN A 23 11.41 27.24 6.26
N GLY A 24 10.86 26.06 5.99
CA GLY A 24 10.91 24.94 6.94
C GLY A 24 10.13 25.23 8.23
N GLN A 25 10.82 25.35 9.36
CA GLN A 25 10.21 25.64 10.66
C GLN A 25 10.15 27.14 10.98
N ASN A 26 10.60 28.02 10.10
CA ASN A 26 10.62 29.45 10.32
C ASN A 26 9.75 30.20 9.31
N VAL A 27 9.29 31.38 9.70
CA VAL A 27 8.70 32.37 8.82
C VAL A 27 9.67 33.53 8.68
N SER A 28 10.03 33.83 7.42
CA SER A 28 10.88 34.98 7.08
C SER A 28 9.99 36.16 6.63
N VAL A 29 10.15 37.31 7.23
CA VAL A 29 9.50 38.54 6.85
C VAL A 29 10.54 39.53 6.33
N ASN A 30 10.47 39.83 5.03
CA ASN A 30 11.38 40.76 4.37
C ASN A 30 10.58 41.92 3.76
N MET A 31 11.08 43.15 3.89
CA MET A 31 10.50 44.34 3.27
C MET A 31 11.50 45.47 3.17
N ASP A 32 11.19 46.44 2.31
CA ASP A 32 11.90 47.70 2.21
C ASP A 32 10.96 48.80 2.70
N ILE A 33 11.44 49.62 3.65
CA ILE A 33 10.71 50.76 4.20
C ILE A 33 11.26 52.02 3.56
N ASP A 34 10.47 52.68 2.72
CA ASP A 34 10.82 53.98 2.12
C ASP A 34 10.45 55.11 3.08
N ILE A 35 11.47 55.74 3.63
CA ILE A 35 11.34 56.88 4.55
C ILE A 35 11.72 58.19 3.88
N SER A 36 11.75 58.26 2.55
CA SER A 36 12.23 59.42 1.80
C SER A 36 11.42 60.70 2.06
N LYS A 37 10.13 60.58 2.36
CA LYS A 37 9.21 61.68 2.64
C LYS A 37 8.96 61.95 4.12
N LEU A 38 9.56 61.07 4.98
CA LEU A 38 9.37 61.20 6.41
C LEU A 38 10.02 62.51 6.92
N GLU A 39 9.24 63.31 7.65
CA GLU A 39 9.73 64.44 8.42
C GLU A 39 9.72 64.06 9.91
N ILE A 40 10.87 64.17 10.57
CA ILE A 40 11.06 63.82 11.97
C ILE A 40 11.87 64.90 12.67
N GLY A 41 11.49 65.23 13.90
CA GLY A 41 12.23 66.21 14.72
C GLY A 41 13.66 65.75 15.01
N ALA A 42 14.59 66.70 15.18
CA ALA A 42 16.00 66.37 15.37
C ALA A 42 16.25 65.46 16.61
N ASP A 43 15.42 65.61 17.64
CA ASP A 43 15.50 64.83 18.92
C ASP A 43 14.48 63.70 19.01
N GLU A 44 13.78 63.42 17.92
CA GLU A 44 12.69 62.43 17.89
C GLU A 44 13.15 61.10 17.32
N THR A 45 12.60 60.02 17.84
CA THR A 45 12.77 58.65 17.33
C THR A 45 11.40 58.08 16.99
N LEU A 46 11.24 57.58 15.77
CA LEU A 46 10.10 56.80 15.32
C LEU A 46 10.44 55.34 15.44
N ILE A 47 9.55 54.57 16.04
CA ILE A 47 9.68 53.11 16.22
C ILE A 47 8.60 52.44 15.39
N LEU A 48 9.05 51.54 14.51
CA LEU A 48 8.21 50.71 13.64
C LEU A 48 8.35 49.25 14.06
N VAL A 49 7.29 48.61 14.53
CA VAL A 49 7.29 47.23 14.98
C VAL A 49 6.42 46.40 14.04
N PRO A 50 7.03 45.62 13.13
CA PRO A 50 6.26 44.67 12.33
C PRO A 50 5.62 43.61 13.20
N THR A 51 4.37 43.28 12.91
CA THR A 51 3.54 42.42 13.74
C THR A 51 2.82 41.38 12.88
N ILE A 52 2.76 40.14 13.35
CA ILE A 52 1.97 39.06 12.76
C ILE A 52 0.72 38.88 13.61
N GLU A 53 -0.47 39.01 13.03
CA GLU A 53 -1.74 39.02 13.77
C GLU A 53 -2.77 38.06 13.15
N ASN A 54 -3.41 37.24 14.00
CA ASN A 54 -4.54 36.40 13.58
C ASN A 54 -5.52 36.21 14.76
N GLY A 55 -6.65 36.89 14.65
CA GLY A 55 -7.65 36.89 15.71
C GLY A 55 -7.12 37.49 17.01
N SER A 56 -7.04 36.72 18.08
CA SER A 56 -6.55 37.19 19.39
C SER A 56 -5.05 36.97 19.59
N LYS A 57 -4.36 36.36 18.61
CA LYS A 57 -2.92 36.08 18.71
C LYS A 57 -2.13 37.11 17.92
N THR A 58 -1.09 37.62 18.57
CA THR A 58 -0.20 38.65 18.01
C THR A 58 1.23 38.29 18.37
N LEU A 59 2.14 38.40 17.39
CA LEU A 59 3.58 38.30 17.58
C LEU A 59 4.24 39.58 17.04
N GLU A 60 4.90 40.30 17.91
CA GLU A 60 5.73 41.44 17.55
C GLU A 60 7.12 40.98 17.12
N LEU A 61 7.58 41.44 15.97
CA LEU A 61 8.90 41.17 15.44
C LEU A 61 9.90 42.27 15.89
N PRO A 62 11.21 42.02 15.78
CA PRO A 62 12.20 43.06 16.06
C PRO A 62 11.92 44.31 15.25
N GLY A 63 11.87 45.48 15.91
CA GLY A 63 11.47 46.75 15.31
C GLY A 63 12.57 47.45 14.52
N VAL A 64 12.18 48.54 13.88
CA VAL A 64 13.07 49.46 13.19
C VAL A 64 12.96 50.83 13.87
N GLU A 65 14.08 51.41 14.30
CA GLU A 65 14.17 52.75 14.85
C GLU A 65 14.69 53.73 13.79
N ILE A 66 13.91 54.76 13.53
CA ILE A 66 14.28 55.85 12.63
C ILE A 66 14.47 57.11 13.49
N MET A 67 15.68 57.63 13.51
CA MET A 67 16.06 58.69 14.42
C MET A 67 16.34 59.98 13.66
N GLY A 68 15.91 61.13 14.26
CA GLY A 68 16.38 62.42 13.88
C GLY A 68 17.88 62.57 14.19
N ARG A 69 18.51 63.59 13.58
CA ARG A 69 19.98 63.71 13.62
C ARG A 69 20.56 63.82 15.05
N ARG A 70 19.95 64.56 15.96
CA ARG A 70 20.46 64.69 17.32
C ARG A 70 20.26 63.41 18.14
N ALA A 71 19.09 62.79 17.99
CA ALA A 71 18.81 61.50 18.62
C ALA A 71 19.81 60.42 18.15
N TYR A 72 20.09 60.36 16.84
CA TYR A 72 21.04 59.40 16.28
C TYR A 72 22.50 59.63 16.75
N ILE A 73 22.96 60.90 16.80
CA ILE A 73 24.29 61.23 17.33
C ILE A 73 24.38 60.87 18.82
N TYR A 74 23.31 61.11 19.57
CA TYR A 74 23.24 60.79 20.98
C TYR A 74 23.31 59.26 21.19
N PHE A 75 22.55 58.50 20.39
CA PHE A 75 22.68 57.03 20.36
C PHE A 75 24.10 56.59 20.07
N LEU A 76 24.76 57.10 19.04
CA LEU A 76 26.11 56.74 18.68
C LEU A 76 27.15 57.03 19.79
N ARG A 77 26.89 58.04 20.64
CA ARG A 77 27.82 58.41 21.73
C ARG A 77 27.59 57.59 22.99
N ASN A 78 26.36 57.25 23.29
CA ASN A 78 25.99 56.73 24.59
C ASN A 78 25.51 55.26 24.53
N GLY A 79 25.41 54.67 23.33
CA GLY A 79 25.00 53.30 23.11
C GLY A 79 23.54 53.06 23.41
N GLU A 80 23.17 51.81 23.63
CA GLU A 80 21.75 51.35 23.77
C GLU A 80 21.03 51.86 25.03
N GLN A 81 21.75 52.39 26.01
CA GLN A 81 21.20 52.80 27.31
C GLN A 81 20.29 54.04 27.25
N THR A 82 20.14 54.68 26.11
CA THR A 82 19.53 56.03 26.04
C THR A 82 18.44 56.20 24.97
N ALA A 83 18.18 55.22 24.14
CA ALA A 83 17.24 55.35 23.03
C ALA A 83 15.77 55.20 23.47
N THR A 84 15.50 54.38 24.47
CA THR A 84 14.19 54.28 25.14
C THR A 84 14.39 53.83 26.57
N SER A 85 13.61 54.37 27.51
CA SER A 85 13.62 53.93 28.92
C SER A 85 12.95 52.59 29.14
N ASP A 86 12.48 51.93 28.07
CA ASP A 86 11.90 50.60 28.10
C ASP A 86 12.94 49.56 27.65
N PRO A 87 13.50 48.76 28.57
CA PRO A 87 14.48 47.68 28.25
C PRO A 87 13.94 46.66 27.22
N PHE A 88 12.62 46.53 27.13
CA PHE A 88 11.96 45.60 26.22
C PHE A 88 12.16 45.93 24.74
N TYR A 89 12.23 47.23 24.40
CA TYR A 89 12.46 47.67 23.03
C TYR A 89 13.95 47.66 22.66
N ALA A 90 14.84 47.94 23.62
CA ALA A 90 16.30 47.96 23.37
C ALA A 90 16.84 46.61 22.86
N GLU A 91 16.33 45.50 23.38
CA GLU A 91 16.77 44.15 23.02
C GLU A 91 16.14 43.62 21.71
N ARG A 92 15.08 44.24 21.20
CA ARG A 92 14.29 43.80 20.04
C ARG A 92 14.33 44.74 18.85
N VAL A 93 15.44 45.45 18.62
CA VAL A 93 15.61 46.32 17.48
C VAL A 93 16.46 45.67 16.41
N ALA A 94 15.87 45.37 15.24
CA ALA A 94 16.56 44.77 14.10
C ALA A 94 17.42 45.78 13.35
N LYS A 95 16.97 47.05 13.27
CA LYS A 95 17.62 48.08 12.45
C LYS A 95 17.48 49.45 13.07
N ARG A 96 18.54 50.27 12.99
CA ARG A 96 18.54 51.69 13.36
C ARG A 96 19.00 52.53 12.17
N ALA A 97 18.34 53.65 11.89
CA ALA A 97 18.67 54.50 10.79
C ALA A 97 18.50 55.99 11.15
N GLU A 98 19.48 56.84 10.77
CA GLU A 98 19.33 58.30 10.79
C GLU A 98 18.45 58.73 9.62
N ARG A 99 17.40 59.51 9.88
CA ARG A 99 16.65 60.17 8.80
C ARG A 99 17.42 61.40 8.30
N LYS A 100 17.87 61.33 7.06
CA LYS A 100 18.59 62.46 6.39
C LYS A 100 17.61 63.27 5.57
N ALA A 101 17.24 64.45 6.07
CA ALA A 101 16.27 65.31 5.42
C ALA A 101 16.63 65.60 3.96
N GLY A 102 15.64 65.61 3.07
CA GLY A 102 15.81 65.82 1.63
C GLY A 102 16.45 64.70 0.83
N GLN A 103 16.85 63.58 1.47
CA GLN A 103 17.44 62.43 0.78
C GLN A 103 16.43 61.29 0.58
N LYS A 104 16.58 60.58 -0.54
CA LYS A 104 15.87 59.30 -0.74
C LYS A 104 16.54 58.25 0.16
N GLN A 105 15.73 57.59 0.98
CA GLN A 105 16.22 56.54 1.89
C GLN A 105 15.29 55.35 1.94
N LEU A 106 15.87 54.17 1.76
CA LEU A 106 15.23 52.86 1.96
C LEU A 106 15.91 52.16 3.14
N VAL A 107 15.13 51.63 4.04
CA VAL A 107 15.58 50.77 5.13
C VAL A 107 15.13 49.35 4.85
N SER A 108 16.06 48.50 4.49
CA SER A 108 15.78 47.08 4.29
C SER A 108 15.64 46.36 5.63
N TYR A 109 14.57 45.64 5.79
CA TYR A 109 14.22 44.87 6.96
C TYR A 109 14.16 43.38 6.63
N SER A 110 14.66 42.57 7.55
CA SER A 110 14.58 41.11 7.51
C SER A 110 14.48 40.53 8.91
N SER A 111 13.55 39.63 9.15
CA SER A 111 13.40 38.92 10.42
C SER A 111 12.92 37.50 10.18
N ASP A 112 13.46 36.56 10.94
CA ASP A 112 13.04 35.16 10.96
C ASP A 112 12.48 34.80 12.33
N VAL A 113 11.32 34.16 12.35
CA VAL A 113 10.68 33.67 13.59
C VAL A 113 10.23 32.23 13.42
N ALA A 114 10.17 31.48 14.53
CA ALA A 114 9.62 30.12 14.50
C ALA A 114 8.16 30.13 14.03
N PHE A 115 7.86 29.24 13.09
CA PHE A 115 6.48 29.10 12.58
C PHE A 115 5.59 28.45 13.64
N GLU A 116 4.45 29.05 13.88
CA GLU A 116 3.34 28.47 14.63
C GLU A 116 2.09 28.38 13.75
N GLU A 117 1.27 27.34 13.94
CA GLU A 117 0.12 27.04 13.07
C GLU A 117 -0.90 28.21 12.99
N TRP A 118 -1.06 28.99 14.06
CA TRP A 118 -1.95 30.15 14.08
C TRP A 118 -1.52 31.29 13.14
N MET A 119 -0.24 31.29 12.71
CA MET A 119 0.28 32.33 11.78
C MET A 119 -0.26 32.14 10.35
N ARG A 120 -0.88 31.00 10.02
CA ARG A 120 -1.50 30.80 8.71
C ARG A 120 -2.66 31.78 8.49
N GLY A 121 -2.61 32.47 7.35
CA GLY A 121 -3.63 33.48 7.03
C GLY A 121 -3.62 34.71 7.92
N SER A 122 -2.51 34.94 8.65
CA SER A 122 -2.34 36.13 9.47
C SER A 122 -2.20 37.41 8.62
N THR A 123 -2.59 38.52 9.20
CA THR A 123 -2.28 39.85 8.70
C THR A 123 -0.90 40.24 9.18
N ILE A 124 -0.14 40.90 8.32
CA ILE A 124 1.12 41.53 8.68
C ILE A 124 0.82 43.04 8.79
N SER A 125 1.09 43.62 9.96
CA SER A 125 0.90 45.03 10.23
C SER A 125 2.20 45.67 10.74
N VAL A 126 2.25 46.97 10.78
CA VAL A 126 3.33 47.74 11.40
C VAL A 126 2.71 48.67 12.43
N LYS A 127 3.05 48.40 13.70
CA LYS A 127 2.73 49.30 14.80
C LYS A 127 3.72 50.46 14.81
N GLU A 128 3.20 51.63 14.89
CA GLU A 128 3.96 52.89 14.83
C GLU A 128 3.89 53.58 16.18
N SER A 129 5.04 54.01 16.67
CA SER A 129 5.11 54.87 17.86
C SER A 129 6.23 55.86 17.72
N SER A 130 6.07 57.07 18.32
CA SER A 130 7.14 58.05 18.39
C SER A 130 7.59 58.23 19.83
N CYS A 131 8.88 58.52 19.99
CA CYS A 131 9.48 58.88 21.26
C CYS A 131 10.25 60.18 21.10
N GLY A 132 9.84 61.20 21.84
CA GLY A 132 10.55 62.48 21.91
C GLY A 132 11.45 62.60 23.14
N CYS A 133 11.66 63.79 23.63
CA CYS A 133 12.44 64.05 24.85
C CYS A 133 11.83 63.47 26.16
N SER A 134 10.59 62.97 26.13
CA SER A 134 9.97 62.20 27.21
C SER A 134 10.11 60.70 26.94
N ALA A 135 10.54 59.97 27.92
CA ALA A 135 10.91 58.57 27.80
C ALA A 135 9.76 57.58 27.46
N THR A 136 8.54 58.02 27.24
CA THR A 136 7.36 57.18 26.97
C THR A 136 6.97 57.26 25.48
N PRO A 137 7.00 56.12 24.74
CA PRO A 137 6.51 56.13 23.36
C PRO A 137 5.02 56.44 23.26
N ILE A 138 4.65 57.24 22.27
CA ILE A 138 3.26 57.60 21.94
C ILE A 138 2.89 56.77 20.72
N ALA A 139 1.84 55.94 20.83
CA ALA A 139 1.32 55.18 19.72
C ALA A 139 0.74 56.11 18.65
N LEU A 140 1.14 55.95 17.39
CA LEU A 140 0.71 56.74 16.26
C LEU A 140 -0.29 55.95 15.38
N GLY A 141 -0.12 54.65 15.25
CA GLY A 141 -1.00 53.87 14.39
C GLY A 141 -0.61 52.38 14.38
N ASP A 142 -1.47 51.65 13.69
CA ASP A 142 -1.25 50.25 13.35
C ASP A 142 -1.77 50.03 11.91
N ASN A 143 -0.87 49.79 10.98
CA ASN A 143 -1.18 49.75 9.55
C ASN A 143 -0.95 48.36 9.01
N ALA A 144 -2.02 47.72 8.48
CA ALA A 144 -1.89 46.44 7.75
C ALA A 144 -1.11 46.67 6.45
N ILE A 145 -0.03 45.92 6.29
CA ILE A 145 0.87 46.00 5.13
C ILE A 145 0.81 44.80 4.22
N GLY A 146 0.18 43.72 4.66
CA GLY A 146 0.03 42.53 3.87
C GLY A 146 -0.56 41.35 4.64
N ALA A 147 -0.44 40.17 4.08
CA ALA A 147 -0.89 38.95 4.70
C ALA A 147 0.10 37.81 4.46
N PHE A 148 0.23 36.91 5.43
CA PHE A 148 0.95 35.68 5.28
C PHE A 148 0.02 34.63 4.66
N GLY A 149 -0.01 34.62 3.32
CA GLY A 149 -0.76 33.64 2.54
C GLY A 149 0.06 32.35 2.35
N HIS A 150 -0.19 31.35 3.19
CA HIS A 150 0.39 30.03 2.96
C HIS A 150 -0.66 29.15 2.31
N GLU A 151 -0.57 28.96 0.99
CA GLU A 151 -1.39 27.98 0.29
C GLU A 151 -0.84 26.59 0.54
N ILE A 152 -1.64 25.74 1.20
CA ILE A 152 -1.34 24.30 1.29
C ILE A 152 -1.50 23.72 -0.10
N TYR A 153 -0.44 23.07 -0.59
CA TYR A 153 -0.50 22.36 -1.85
C TYR A 153 -1.59 21.29 -1.84
N ARG A 154 -2.43 21.24 -2.88
CA ARG A 154 -3.47 20.22 -3.04
C ARG A 154 -2.97 19.13 -3.97
N PRO A 155 -2.57 17.95 -3.44
CA PRO A 155 -1.99 16.90 -4.26
C PRO A 155 -3.04 16.29 -5.18
N GLN A 156 -2.62 15.92 -6.38
CA GLN A 156 -3.43 15.21 -7.38
C GLN A 156 -2.98 13.74 -7.47
N TYR A 157 -3.49 12.92 -6.57
CA TYR A 157 -3.16 11.49 -6.56
C TYR A 157 -3.93 10.75 -7.64
N VAL A 158 -3.29 9.73 -8.23
CA VAL A 158 -3.84 8.92 -9.30
C VAL A 158 -3.81 7.43 -8.94
N LEU A 159 -4.82 6.71 -9.42
CA LEU A 159 -4.87 5.26 -9.46
C LEU A 159 -5.43 4.87 -10.83
N SER A 160 -4.57 4.34 -11.70
CA SER A 160 -4.95 3.99 -13.06
C SER A 160 -5.79 2.72 -13.10
N PHE A 161 -6.82 2.73 -13.93
CA PHE A 161 -7.55 1.53 -14.29
C PHE A 161 -6.64 0.60 -15.10
N ILE A 162 -6.67 -0.69 -14.81
CA ILE A 162 -5.88 -1.70 -15.50
C ILE A 162 -6.81 -2.51 -16.40
N GLU A 163 -6.58 -2.43 -17.71
CA GLU A 163 -7.29 -3.28 -18.65
C GLU A 163 -6.82 -4.73 -18.49
N PRO A 164 -7.73 -5.71 -18.31
CA PRO A 164 -7.34 -7.10 -18.19
C PRO A 164 -6.85 -7.63 -19.54
N GLU A 165 -5.80 -8.45 -19.50
CA GLU A 165 -5.33 -9.14 -20.68
C GLU A 165 -6.39 -10.15 -21.17
N PRO A 166 -6.62 -10.25 -22.49
CA PRO A 166 -7.49 -11.29 -23.05
C PRO A 166 -6.96 -12.69 -22.71
N GLU A 167 -7.85 -13.60 -22.37
CA GLU A 167 -7.57 -15.02 -22.16
C GLU A 167 -8.13 -15.82 -23.36
N PRO A 168 -7.35 -16.02 -24.44
CA PRO A 168 -7.86 -16.65 -25.68
C PRO A 168 -8.29 -18.09 -25.46
N ILE A 169 -7.62 -18.80 -24.57
CA ILE A 169 -7.92 -20.18 -24.15
C ILE A 169 -8.06 -20.18 -22.65
N LYS A 170 -9.26 -20.42 -22.16
CA LYS A 170 -9.56 -20.50 -20.73
C LYS A 170 -9.23 -21.90 -20.21
N MET A 171 -8.00 -22.09 -19.75
CA MET A 171 -7.57 -23.34 -19.14
C MET A 171 -7.94 -23.34 -17.65
N ARG A 172 -8.57 -24.39 -17.19
CA ARG A 172 -8.92 -24.61 -15.80
C ARG A 172 -8.50 -26.00 -15.36
N ALA A 173 -8.35 -26.18 -14.06
CA ALA A 173 -8.02 -27.49 -13.50
C ALA A 173 -8.67 -27.70 -12.14
N GLU A 174 -9.09 -28.92 -11.89
CA GLU A 174 -9.54 -29.37 -10.58
C GLU A 174 -8.58 -30.46 -10.07
N SER A 175 -8.15 -30.35 -8.82
CA SER A 175 -7.28 -31.33 -8.18
C SER A 175 -8.01 -31.95 -7.01
N LEU A 176 -8.05 -33.28 -6.98
CA LEU A 176 -8.78 -34.08 -6.01
C LEU A 176 -7.91 -35.26 -5.58
N THR A 177 -8.30 -35.94 -4.47
CA THR A 177 -7.61 -37.11 -3.94
C THR A 177 -8.58 -38.28 -3.80
N ALA A 178 -8.16 -39.48 -4.19
CA ALA A 178 -8.88 -40.74 -4.00
C ALA A 178 -8.05 -41.74 -3.20
N TYR A 179 -8.68 -42.38 -2.23
CA TYR A 179 -8.02 -43.36 -1.34
C TYR A 179 -8.36 -44.80 -1.77
N ILE A 180 -7.76 -45.23 -2.88
CA ILE A 180 -8.00 -46.55 -3.41
C ILE A 180 -7.18 -47.61 -2.63
N ASN A 181 -7.88 -48.58 -2.09
CA ASN A 181 -7.26 -49.66 -1.34
C ASN A 181 -6.84 -50.81 -2.27
N PHE A 182 -5.62 -51.29 -2.08
CA PHE A 182 -5.06 -52.45 -2.77
C PHE A 182 -4.71 -53.53 -1.76
N TYR A 183 -4.71 -54.79 -2.17
CA TYR A 183 -4.08 -55.85 -1.38
C TYR A 183 -2.58 -55.56 -1.27
N VAL A 184 -1.97 -56.15 -0.24
CA VAL A 184 -0.52 -56.03 -0.01
C VAL A 184 0.23 -56.44 -1.28
N ASP A 185 1.12 -55.58 -1.73
CA ASP A 185 1.95 -55.76 -2.92
C ASP A 185 1.19 -56.01 -4.23
N LYS A 186 -0.09 -55.57 -4.29
CA LYS A 186 -0.94 -55.62 -5.49
C LYS A 186 -1.29 -54.24 -5.99
N TYR A 187 -1.66 -54.20 -7.27
CA TYR A 187 -2.09 -52.99 -7.99
C TYR A 187 -3.42 -53.19 -8.76
N ASP A 188 -4.04 -54.38 -8.66
CA ASP A 188 -5.34 -54.63 -9.26
C ASP A 188 -6.42 -53.88 -8.50
N ILE A 189 -7.32 -53.18 -9.24
CA ILE A 189 -8.46 -52.50 -8.65
C ILE A 189 -9.59 -53.46 -8.45
N ILE A 190 -10.00 -53.61 -7.20
CA ILE A 190 -11.14 -54.47 -6.80
C ILE A 190 -12.19 -53.53 -6.20
N GLU A 191 -13.32 -53.36 -6.91
CA GLU A 191 -14.36 -52.39 -6.53
C GLU A 191 -14.94 -52.71 -5.13
N ASP A 192 -15.20 -53.96 -4.84
CA ASP A 192 -15.81 -54.39 -3.58
C ASP A 192 -14.81 -54.48 -2.40
N TYR A 193 -13.54 -54.13 -2.62
CA TYR A 193 -12.55 -54.20 -1.55
C TYR A 193 -12.59 -52.94 -0.69
N LYS A 194 -12.93 -53.08 0.60
CA LYS A 194 -13.07 -51.96 1.57
C LYS A 194 -14.00 -50.85 1.06
N ASN A 195 -13.51 -49.62 0.96
CA ASN A 195 -14.28 -48.46 0.54
C ASN A 195 -14.09 -48.12 -0.95
N ASN A 196 -13.50 -49.00 -1.75
CA ASN A 196 -13.14 -48.66 -3.13
C ASN A 196 -14.34 -48.25 -3.98
N ALA A 197 -15.49 -48.90 -3.82
CA ALA A 197 -16.70 -48.58 -4.59
C ALA A 197 -17.10 -47.08 -4.44
N ALA A 198 -17.05 -46.57 -3.22
CA ALA A 198 -17.38 -45.20 -2.95
C ALA A 198 -16.31 -44.21 -3.49
N GLU A 199 -15.03 -44.50 -3.28
CA GLU A 199 -13.92 -43.69 -3.77
C GLU A 199 -13.88 -43.60 -5.29
N LEU A 200 -14.02 -44.79 -5.96
CA LEU A 200 -14.04 -44.88 -7.41
C LEU A 200 -15.29 -44.16 -7.99
N ALA A 201 -16.45 -44.34 -7.39
CA ALA A 201 -17.67 -43.63 -7.81
C ALA A 201 -17.52 -42.10 -7.67
N SER A 202 -16.95 -41.63 -6.55
CA SER A 202 -16.67 -40.20 -6.33
C SER A 202 -15.72 -39.64 -7.41
N MET A 203 -14.66 -40.36 -7.72
CA MET A 203 -13.70 -40.00 -8.76
C MET A 203 -14.36 -39.92 -10.14
N ILE A 204 -15.08 -40.99 -10.54
CA ILE A 204 -15.76 -41.04 -11.84
C ILE A 204 -16.79 -39.91 -11.95
N ASN A 205 -17.62 -39.66 -10.93
CA ASN A 205 -18.61 -38.60 -10.91
C ASN A 205 -17.95 -37.22 -11.07
N SER A 206 -16.78 -36.98 -10.47
CA SER A 206 -16.07 -35.70 -10.63
C SER A 206 -15.57 -35.48 -12.07
N ILE A 207 -15.10 -36.55 -12.72
CA ILE A 207 -14.65 -36.54 -14.11
C ILE A 207 -15.85 -36.36 -15.07
N ASP A 208 -16.94 -37.13 -14.85
CA ASP A 208 -18.15 -37.07 -15.68
C ASP A 208 -18.81 -35.70 -15.57
N LYS A 209 -18.81 -35.04 -14.40
CA LYS A 209 -19.28 -33.68 -14.24
C LYS A 209 -18.61 -32.68 -15.18
N VAL A 210 -17.28 -32.81 -15.38
CA VAL A 210 -16.55 -31.97 -16.33
C VAL A 210 -16.79 -32.43 -17.76
N LYS A 211 -16.81 -33.74 -18.03
CA LYS A 211 -16.98 -34.32 -19.36
C LYS A 211 -18.36 -34.03 -19.95
N ASP A 212 -19.41 -34.07 -19.14
CA ASP A 212 -20.80 -33.94 -19.59
C ASP A 212 -21.26 -32.47 -19.66
N ASP A 213 -20.43 -31.53 -19.17
CA ASP A 213 -20.70 -30.09 -19.31
C ASP A 213 -20.33 -29.65 -20.73
N ALA A 214 -21.33 -29.16 -21.48
CA ALA A 214 -21.18 -28.75 -22.88
C ALA A 214 -20.23 -27.54 -23.07
N ASP A 215 -19.96 -26.78 -22.02
CA ASP A 215 -19.06 -25.65 -22.04
C ASP A 215 -17.57 -26.04 -21.84
N LEU A 216 -17.34 -27.29 -21.41
CA LEU A 216 -16.01 -27.77 -21.01
C LEU A 216 -15.47 -28.82 -21.98
N THR A 217 -14.18 -28.83 -22.15
CA THR A 217 -13.49 -29.86 -22.94
C THR A 217 -12.28 -30.36 -22.19
N ILE A 218 -12.30 -31.59 -21.67
CA ILE A 218 -11.13 -32.18 -20.98
C ILE A 218 -9.95 -32.25 -21.94
N THR A 219 -8.82 -31.69 -21.53
CA THR A 219 -7.56 -31.72 -22.28
C THR A 219 -6.67 -32.85 -21.79
N SER A 220 -6.54 -33.04 -20.48
CA SER A 220 -5.75 -34.10 -19.87
C SER A 220 -6.28 -34.45 -18.46
N ILE A 221 -5.97 -35.67 -18.04
CA ILE A 221 -6.12 -36.10 -16.64
C ILE A 221 -4.75 -36.62 -16.19
N THR A 222 -4.23 -36.11 -15.09
CA THR A 222 -3.02 -36.65 -14.46
C THR A 222 -3.40 -37.38 -13.20
N ILE A 223 -2.90 -38.62 -13.04
CA ILE A 223 -3.11 -39.46 -11.85
C ILE A 223 -1.75 -39.76 -11.22
N GLU A 224 -1.54 -39.29 -10.01
CA GLU A 224 -0.34 -39.48 -9.22
C GLU A 224 -0.59 -40.52 -8.14
N GLY A 225 0.12 -41.66 -8.22
CA GLY A 225 0.04 -42.71 -7.21
C GLY A 225 1.12 -42.54 -6.17
N TRP A 226 0.74 -42.62 -4.90
CA TRP A 226 1.63 -42.50 -3.75
C TRP A 226 1.67 -43.83 -2.95
N ALA A 227 2.82 -44.12 -2.36
CA ALA A 227 3.04 -45.23 -1.44
C ALA A 227 3.47 -44.73 -0.06
N SER A 228 3.26 -45.54 0.95
CA SER A 228 3.84 -45.34 2.28
C SER A 228 5.27 -45.92 2.34
N PRO A 229 6.14 -45.40 3.20
CA PRO A 229 7.53 -45.86 3.32
C PRO A 229 7.63 -47.16 4.15
N GLU A 230 7.14 -48.26 3.59
CA GLU A 230 7.12 -49.58 4.25
C GLU A 230 8.02 -50.61 3.54
N ALA A 231 8.60 -50.29 2.41
CA ALA A 231 9.46 -51.16 1.61
C ALA A 231 10.58 -50.30 1.00
N THR A 232 11.40 -50.89 0.14
CA THR A 232 12.48 -50.12 -0.50
C THR A 232 11.94 -49.05 -1.43
N GLU A 233 12.64 -47.93 -1.55
CA GLU A 233 12.32 -46.84 -2.46
C GLU A 233 12.05 -47.32 -3.88
N GLN A 234 12.93 -48.22 -4.40
CA GLN A 234 12.79 -48.77 -5.74
C GLN A 234 11.49 -49.59 -5.89
N HIS A 235 11.15 -50.39 -4.90
CA HIS A 235 9.92 -51.18 -4.89
C HIS A 235 8.69 -50.26 -4.86
N ASN A 236 8.65 -49.29 -3.95
CA ASN A 236 7.55 -48.35 -3.79
C ASN A 236 7.36 -47.43 -5.02
N LYS A 237 8.45 -47.08 -5.70
CA LYS A 237 8.39 -46.36 -6.98
C LYS A 237 7.68 -47.18 -8.06
N LYS A 238 8.02 -48.46 -8.19
CA LYS A 238 7.40 -49.39 -9.16
C LYS A 238 5.94 -49.66 -8.78
N LEU A 239 5.67 -49.92 -7.50
CA LEU A 239 4.31 -50.21 -7.01
C LEU A 239 3.37 -49.04 -7.21
N SER A 240 3.79 -47.85 -6.86
CA SER A 240 3.00 -46.59 -7.06
C SER A 240 2.72 -46.35 -8.55
N GLN A 241 3.70 -46.57 -9.44
CA GLN A 241 3.50 -46.48 -10.89
C GLN A 241 2.47 -47.52 -11.41
N ASN A 242 2.55 -48.77 -10.95
CA ASN A 242 1.61 -49.80 -11.36
C ASN A 242 0.18 -49.47 -10.88
N ARG A 243 0.02 -48.98 -9.64
CA ARG A 243 -1.26 -48.55 -9.08
C ARG A 243 -1.84 -47.36 -9.86
N ALA A 244 -1.03 -46.34 -10.17
CA ALA A 244 -1.46 -45.20 -11.00
C ALA A 244 -1.91 -45.67 -12.41
N ASN A 245 -1.17 -46.59 -13.05
CA ASN A 245 -1.55 -47.17 -14.34
C ASN A 245 -2.86 -47.94 -14.28
N SER A 246 -3.07 -48.75 -13.24
CA SER A 246 -4.31 -49.50 -13.06
C SER A 246 -5.51 -48.58 -12.89
N LEU A 247 -5.34 -47.49 -12.11
CA LEU A 247 -6.40 -46.49 -11.93
C LEU A 247 -6.67 -45.73 -13.22
N ALA A 248 -5.64 -45.36 -13.97
CA ALA A 248 -5.79 -44.68 -15.27
C ALA A 248 -6.55 -45.56 -16.29
N ASN A 249 -6.25 -46.89 -16.32
CA ASN A 249 -6.99 -47.83 -17.16
C ASN A 249 -8.45 -47.98 -16.72
N TYR A 250 -8.71 -48.01 -15.40
CA TYR A 250 -10.05 -48.05 -14.85
C TYR A 250 -10.87 -46.80 -15.25
N VAL A 251 -10.29 -45.63 -15.07
CA VAL A 251 -10.91 -44.34 -15.45
C VAL A 251 -11.20 -44.29 -16.95
N ALA A 252 -10.25 -44.68 -17.81
CA ALA A 252 -10.47 -44.71 -19.26
C ALA A 252 -11.66 -45.61 -19.63
N ASN A 253 -11.72 -46.82 -19.05
CA ASN A 253 -12.79 -47.77 -19.33
C ASN A 253 -14.15 -47.30 -18.84
N LYS A 254 -14.23 -46.66 -17.68
CA LYS A 254 -15.52 -46.18 -17.08
C LYS A 254 -16.05 -44.90 -17.73
N THR A 255 -15.16 -43.97 -18.04
CA THR A 255 -15.55 -42.63 -18.57
C THR A 255 -15.58 -42.58 -20.09
N GLY A 256 -14.94 -43.51 -20.78
CA GLY A 256 -14.77 -43.49 -22.23
C GLY A 256 -13.71 -42.48 -22.72
N ILE A 257 -12.98 -41.81 -21.81
CA ILE A 257 -11.88 -40.92 -22.15
C ILE A 257 -10.71 -41.75 -22.71
N GLU A 258 -10.14 -41.27 -23.82
CA GLU A 258 -8.99 -41.95 -24.44
C GLU A 258 -7.83 -42.09 -23.42
N ARG A 259 -7.29 -43.31 -23.30
CA ARG A 259 -6.19 -43.61 -22.35
C ARG A 259 -4.98 -42.71 -22.56
N SER A 260 -4.74 -42.23 -23.80
CA SER A 260 -3.66 -41.31 -24.17
C SER A 260 -3.79 -39.94 -23.53
N ARG A 261 -4.99 -39.55 -23.12
CA ARG A 261 -5.25 -38.30 -22.38
C ARG A 261 -5.12 -38.44 -20.87
N ILE A 262 -4.82 -39.66 -20.37
CA ILE A 262 -4.66 -39.92 -18.95
C ILE A 262 -3.20 -40.24 -18.67
N GLU A 263 -2.48 -39.33 -18.07
CA GLU A 263 -1.12 -39.54 -17.61
C GLU A 263 -1.15 -40.23 -16.24
N ALA A 264 -0.29 -41.22 -16.06
CA ALA A 264 -0.16 -41.96 -14.81
C ALA A 264 1.27 -41.88 -14.30
N ILE A 265 1.45 -41.31 -13.12
CA ILE A 265 2.76 -41.03 -12.51
C ILE A 265 2.85 -41.77 -11.18
N GLY A 266 3.84 -42.65 -11.05
CA GLY A 266 4.20 -43.24 -9.75
C GLY A 266 5.12 -42.27 -8.99
N CYS A 267 4.66 -41.70 -7.92
CA CYS A 267 5.43 -40.75 -7.13
C CYS A 267 6.36 -41.41 -6.11
N GLY A 268 6.17 -42.73 -5.83
CA GLY A 268 6.91 -43.43 -4.79
C GLY A 268 6.38 -43.11 -3.40
N GLU A 269 7.27 -42.91 -2.46
CA GLU A 269 6.95 -42.69 -1.04
C GLU A 269 6.59 -41.25 -0.74
N ASP A 270 5.50 -41.05 0.01
CA ASP A 270 5.04 -39.71 0.39
C ASP A 270 5.66 -39.22 1.71
N TRP A 271 6.94 -38.94 1.69
CA TRP A 271 7.66 -38.37 2.84
C TRP A 271 7.18 -36.98 3.25
N LYS A 272 6.72 -36.19 2.29
CA LYS A 272 6.14 -34.88 2.56
C LYS A 272 4.82 -35.01 3.32
N GLY A 273 3.93 -35.88 2.84
CA GLY A 273 2.68 -36.16 3.53
C GLY A 273 2.90 -36.76 4.91
N LEU A 274 3.88 -37.64 5.07
CA LEU A 274 4.26 -38.20 6.38
C LEU A 274 4.67 -37.07 7.33
N ARG A 275 5.53 -36.14 6.88
CA ARG A 275 5.95 -34.99 7.68
C ARG A 275 4.77 -34.16 8.14
N GLU A 276 3.85 -33.83 7.23
CA GLU A 276 2.65 -33.04 7.52
C GLU A 276 1.75 -33.75 8.54
N LEU A 277 1.55 -35.07 8.41
CA LEU A 277 0.78 -35.86 9.37
C LEU A 277 1.44 -35.92 10.73
N VAL A 278 2.76 -36.07 10.80
CA VAL A 278 3.52 -36.04 12.05
C VAL A 278 3.35 -34.70 12.76
N VAL A 279 3.53 -33.58 12.06
CA VAL A 279 3.34 -32.23 12.62
C VAL A 279 1.91 -32.04 13.12
N ALA A 280 0.91 -32.51 12.38
CA ALA A 280 -0.51 -32.37 12.71
C ALA A 280 -0.98 -33.31 13.83
N THR A 281 -0.17 -34.33 14.23
CA THR A 281 -0.59 -35.32 15.21
C THR A 281 -0.18 -34.89 16.64
N PRO A 282 -1.13 -34.44 17.50
CA PRO A 282 -0.80 -34.05 18.84
C PRO A 282 -0.35 -35.26 19.68
N ARG A 283 0.64 -35.03 20.54
CA ARG A 283 1.14 -36.04 21.50
C ARG A 283 1.74 -37.29 20.86
N LEU A 284 2.33 -37.19 19.67
CA LEU A 284 3.19 -38.24 19.17
C LEU A 284 4.44 -38.27 20.04
N LEU A 285 4.74 -39.47 20.61
CA LEU A 285 5.94 -39.63 21.41
C LEU A 285 7.19 -39.38 20.54
N ASP A 286 8.16 -38.66 21.07
CA ASP A 286 9.40 -38.32 20.37
C ASP A 286 9.20 -37.68 18.97
N GLN A 287 8.14 -36.87 18.81
CA GLN A 287 7.81 -36.22 17.55
C GLN A 287 9.00 -35.50 16.92
N ASP A 288 9.81 -34.81 17.73
CA ASP A 288 11.00 -34.09 17.24
C ASP A 288 12.05 -35.06 16.65
N LYS A 289 12.22 -36.24 17.22
CA LYS A 289 13.14 -37.25 16.66
C LYS A 289 12.61 -37.79 15.34
N VAL A 290 11.31 -38.06 15.25
CA VAL A 290 10.65 -38.48 14.01
C VAL A 290 10.87 -37.45 12.92
N LEU A 291 10.60 -36.16 13.22
CA LEU A 291 10.82 -35.06 12.27
C LEU A 291 12.30 -34.92 11.89
N ALA A 292 13.22 -35.05 12.84
CA ALA A 292 14.65 -34.99 12.55
C ALA A 292 15.11 -36.08 11.58
N ILE A 293 14.53 -37.28 11.64
CA ILE A 293 14.81 -38.38 10.69
C ILE A 293 14.22 -38.02 9.31
N ILE A 294 12.96 -37.58 9.27
CA ILE A 294 12.25 -37.23 8.02
C ILE A 294 12.98 -36.07 7.30
N ASP A 295 13.37 -35.04 8.02
CA ASP A 295 14.00 -33.82 7.48
C ASP A 295 15.52 -34.02 7.19
N ASN A 296 16.11 -35.13 7.53
CA ASN A 296 17.54 -35.40 7.29
C ASN A 296 17.83 -35.65 5.80
N THR A 297 18.38 -34.63 5.14
CA THR A 297 18.73 -34.69 3.71
C THR A 297 19.98 -35.54 3.40
N ARG A 298 20.71 -36.01 4.42
CA ARG A 298 21.91 -36.84 4.25
C ARG A 298 21.58 -38.33 4.20
N LEU A 299 20.38 -38.74 4.60
CA LEU A 299 19.90 -40.12 4.59
C LEU A 299 19.19 -40.43 3.26
N THR A 300 19.38 -41.64 2.74
CA THR A 300 18.49 -42.15 1.70
C THR A 300 17.11 -42.45 2.27
N LEU A 301 16.11 -42.61 1.42
CA LEU A 301 14.75 -42.94 1.88
C LEU A 301 14.70 -44.24 2.65
N ASP A 302 15.38 -45.28 2.16
CA ASP A 302 15.49 -46.56 2.86
C ASP A 302 16.20 -46.43 4.22
N GLN A 303 17.19 -45.55 4.35
CA GLN A 303 17.84 -45.28 5.65
C GLN A 303 16.93 -44.55 6.62
N LYS A 304 16.08 -43.64 6.12
CA LYS A 304 15.07 -42.98 6.96
C LYS A 304 14.05 -44.00 7.48
N ASP A 305 13.50 -44.85 6.61
CA ASP A 305 12.56 -45.88 7.03
C ASP A 305 13.17 -46.81 8.08
N LYS A 306 14.41 -47.29 7.85
CA LYS A 306 15.13 -48.07 8.83
C LYS A 306 15.27 -47.37 10.17
N GLN A 307 15.64 -46.09 10.19
CA GLN A 307 15.75 -45.32 11.45
C GLN A 307 14.42 -45.13 12.16
N LEU A 308 13.31 -44.96 11.41
CA LEU A 308 11.97 -44.90 12.00
C LEU A 308 11.57 -46.24 12.62
N THR A 309 11.89 -47.37 11.98
CA THR A 309 11.59 -48.70 12.52
C THR A 309 12.41 -49.04 13.78
N GLU A 310 13.60 -48.45 13.93
CA GLU A 310 14.50 -48.64 15.07
C GLU A 310 14.19 -47.73 16.26
N LEU A 311 13.17 -46.85 16.16
CA LEU A 311 12.79 -45.96 17.26
C LEU A 311 12.28 -46.72 18.48
N VAL A 312 12.72 -46.25 19.65
CA VAL A 312 12.32 -46.83 20.95
C VAL A 312 11.52 -45.80 21.73
N PRO A 313 10.34 -46.16 22.26
CA PRO A 313 9.73 -47.50 22.21
C PRO A 313 9.09 -47.80 20.83
N PRO A 314 8.92 -49.05 20.48
CA PRO A 314 8.35 -49.47 19.18
C PRO A 314 6.95 -48.90 18.89
N THR A 315 6.21 -48.51 19.94
CA THR A 315 4.88 -47.88 19.82
C THR A 315 4.90 -46.59 18.99
N ILE A 316 6.06 -45.94 18.82
CA ILE A 316 6.20 -44.77 17.95
C ILE A 316 5.95 -45.21 16.50
N TYR A 317 6.68 -46.22 16.04
CA TYR A 317 6.55 -46.78 14.69
C TYR A 317 5.17 -47.42 14.48
N ASP A 318 4.63 -48.11 15.48
CA ASP A 318 3.29 -48.72 15.43
C ASP A 318 2.23 -47.63 15.13
N ARG A 319 2.37 -46.45 15.74
CA ARG A 319 1.47 -45.33 15.46
C ARG A 319 1.64 -44.77 14.05
N LEU A 320 2.89 -44.66 13.55
CA LEU A 320 3.13 -44.28 12.15
C LEU A 320 2.42 -45.25 11.20
N MET A 321 2.62 -46.55 11.42
CA MET A 321 2.02 -47.63 10.62
C MET A 321 0.48 -47.63 10.66
N GLY A 322 -0.11 -47.45 11.85
CA GLY A 322 -1.55 -47.60 12.06
C GLY A 322 -2.35 -46.35 11.72
N GLU A 323 -1.83 -45.15 12.06
CA GLU A 323 -2.58 -43.92 11.99
C GLU A 323 -2.20 -43.06 10.77
N MET A 324 -0.95 -43.13 10.29
CA MET A 324 -0.43 -42.21 9.26
C MET A 324 -0.20 -42.88 7.91
N TYR A 325 0.49 -44.02 7.86
CA TYR A 325 0.84 -44.70 6.60
C TYR A 325 -0.38 -45.04 5.73
N PRO A 326 -1.54 -45.44 6.28
CA PRO A 326 -2.72 -45.68 5.44
C PRO A 326 -3.18 -44.45 4.67
N LYS A 327 -2.96 -43.23 5.21
CA LYS A 327 -3.33 -41.95 4.58
C LYS A 327 -2.36 -41.52 3.48
N LEU A 328 -1.14 -42.08 3.48
CA LEU A 328 -0.14 -41.84 2.44
C LEU A 328 -0.38 -42.66 1.18
N ARG A 329 -1.13 -43.76 1.29
CA ARG A 329 -1.49 -44.62 0.17
C ARG A 329 -2.69 -44.05 -0.54
N ARG A 330 -2.47 -43.01 -1.38
CA ARG A 330 -3.52 -42.30 -2.08
C ARG A 330 -3.18 -42.10 -3.56
N ASN A 331 -4.16 -41.69 -4.30
CA ASN A 331 -3.99 -41.24 -5.67
C ASN A 331 -4.52 -39.79 -5.73
N ASP A 332 -3.63 -38.85 -6.03
CA ASP A 332 -4.02 -37.49 -6.36
C ASP A 332 -4.33 -37.46 -7.85
N TYR A 333 -5.40 -36.78 -8.25
CA TYR A 333 -5.71 -36.66 -9.67
C TYR A 333 -6.11 -35.24 -9.99
N ARG A 334 -5.71 -34.81 -11.17
CA ARG A 334 -5.94 -33.47 -11.71
C ARG A 334 -6.63 -33.58 -13.06
N ILE A 335 -7.78 -32.91 -13.18
CA ILE A 335 -8.54 -32.82 -14.42
C ILE A 335 -8.26 -31.46 -15.01
N GLU A 336 -7.64 -31.39 -16.18
CA GLU A 336 -7.41 -30.16 -16.92
C GLU A 336 -8.40 -30.07 -18.07
N TYR A 337 -8.99 -28.90 -18.24
CA TYR A 337 -10.01 -28.69 -19.25
C TYR A 337 -9.98 -27.23 -19.77
N ASN A 338 -10.42 -27.07 -21.01
CA ASN A 338 -10.68 -25.76 -21.60
C ASN A 338 -12.16 -25.43 -21.42
N VAL A 339 -12.42 -24.15 -21.12
CA VAL A 339 -13.77 -23.57 -21.11
C VAL A 339 -13.94 -22.80 -22.43
N ARG A 340 -15.10 -22.96 -23.12
CA ARG A 340 -15.36 -22.18 -24.33
C ARG A 340 -15.53 -20.69 -24.02
N ASN A 341 -15.40 -19.86 -25.02
CA ASN A 341 -15.72 -18.43 -24.88
C ASN A 341 -17.23 -18.23 -24.91
N PHE A 342 -17.70 -17.22 -24.19
CA PHE A 342 -19.10 -16.86 -24.08
C PHE A 342 -19.38 -15.53 -24.77
N ASP A 343 -20.58 -15.41 -25.35
CA ASP A 343 -21.08 -14.11 -25.76
C ASP A 343 -21.51 -13.26 -24.54
N LEU A 344 -21.96 -12.03 -24.79
CA LEU A 344 -22.29 -11.10 -23.71
C LEU A 344 -23.47 -11.58 -22.85
N GLU A 345 -24.52 -12.17 -23.49
CA GLU A 345 -25.72 -12.62 -22.79
C GLU A 345 -25.45 -13.88 -21.99
N GLU A 346 -24.71 -14.82 -22.56
CA GLU A 346 -24.24 -16.03 -21.87
C GLU A 346 -23.37 -15.66 -20.66
N ALA A 347 -22.37 -14.78 -20.89
CA ALA A 347 -21.48 -14.33 -19.84
C ALA A 347 -22.24 -13.63 -18.69
N ARG A 348 -23.23 -12.80 -19.02
CA ARG A 348 -24.09 -12.12 -18.02
C ARG A 348 -24.84 -13.12 -17.14
N ALA A 349 -25.38 -14.20 -17.73
CA ALA A 349 -26.08 -15.24 -16.99
C ALA A 349 -25.16 -16.03 -16.05
N LEU A 350 -23.89 -16.16 -16.39
CA LEU A 350 -22.90 -16.92 -15.62
C LEU A 350 -22.26 -16.14 -14.48
N VAL A 351 -22.38 -14.82 -14.43
CA VAL A 351 -21.73 -13.98 -13.39
C VAL A 351 -21.95 -14.50 -11.98
N ASP A 352 -23.19 -14.84 -11.65
CA ASP A 352 -23.57 -15.28 -10.30
C ASP A 352 -23.66 -16.80 -10.15
N SER A 353 -23.93 -17.53 -11.24
CA SER A 353 -24.16 -18.97 -11.19
C SER A 353 -22.85 -19.77 -11.29
N GLU A 354 -22.00 -19.44 -12.27
CA GLU A 354 -20.77 -20.16 -12.57
C GLU A 354 -19.61 -19.21 -12.94
N PRO A 355 -19.25 -18.26 -12.04
CA PRO A 355 -18.27 -17.21 -12.31
C PRO A 355 -16.89 -17.76 -12.73
N GLN A 356 -16.54 -18.97 -12.28
CA GLN A 356 -15.27 -19.63 -12.62
C GLN A 356 -15.16 -20.01 -14.12
N LYS A 357 -16.26 -20.07 -14.85
CA LYS A 357 -16.28 -20.30 -16.31
C LYS A 357 -15.89 -19.04 -17.09
N LEU A 358 -16.06 -17.85 -16.52
CA LEU A 358 -15.74 -16.59 -17.17
C LEU A 358 -14.25 -16.25 -17.03
N SER A 359 -13.67 -15.61 -18.03
CA SER A 359 -12.39 -14.91 -17.91
C SER A 359 -12.58 -13.53 -17.30
N VAL A 360 -11.51 -12.93 -16.78
CA VAL A 360 -11.57 -11.54 -16.27
C VAL A 360 -12.00 -10.58 -17.39
N SER A 361 -11.54 -10.79 -18.62
CA SER A 361 -11.95 -9.95 -19.76
C SER A 361 -13.44 -10.10 -20.11
N GLU A 362 -14.05 -11.27 -19.93
CA GLU A 362 -15.50 -11.46 -20.11
C GLU A 362 -16.28 -10.76 -19.00
N PHE A 363 -15.86 -10.82 -17.73
CA PHE A 363 -16.43 -10.01 -16.67
C PHE A 363 -16.41 -8.52 -17.01
N TYR A 364 -15.31 -8.02 -17.55
CA TYR A 364 -15.18 -6.61 -17.91
C TYR A 364 -16.05 -6.22 -19.11
N LYS A 365 -16.27 -7.12 -20.06
CA LYS A 365 -17.27 -6.91 -21.12
C LYS A 365 -18.69 -6.83 -20.54
N VAL A 366 -19.02 -7.71 -19.61
CA VAL A 366 -20.33 -7.66 -18.92
C VAL A 366 -20.46 -6.37 -18.11
N ALA A 367 -19.45 -6.01 -17.30
CA ALA A 367 -19.46 -4.76 -16.56
C ALA A 367 -19.61 -3.55 -17.49
N GLY A 368 -18.86 -3.50 -18.60
CA GLY A 368 -18.92 -2.42 -19.59
C GLY A 368 -20.26 -2.29 -20.31
N SER A 369 -21.15 -3.29 -20.22
CA SER A 369 -22.53 -3.21 -20.75
C SER A 369 -23.48 -2.43 -19.84
N TYR A 370 -23.07 -2.14 -18.61
CA TYR A 370 -23.82 -1.33 -17.65
C TYR A 370 -23.25 0.10 -17.57
N ALA A 371 -24.05 1.01 -17.03
CA ALA A 371 -23.55 2.36 -16.75
C ALA A 371 -22.44 2.28 -15.73
N LYS A 372 -21.35 3.00 -16.00
CA LYS A 372 -20.20 3.07 -15.09
C LYS A 372 -20.67 3.54 -13.71
N ASP A 373 -20.20 2.90 -12.67
CA ASP A 373 -20.58 3.14 -11.27
C ASP A 373 -22.02 2.72 -10.87
N SER A 374 -22.79 2.11 -11.79
CA SER A 374 -24.07 1.47 -11.41
C SER A 374 -23.85 0.33 -10.41
N LYS A 375 -24.92 -0.10 -9.77
CA LYS A 375 -24.89 -1.25 -8.85
C LYS A 375 -24.47 -2.53 -9.58
N GLU A 376 -24.97 -2.71 -10.79
CA GLU A 376 -24.69 -3.86 -11.66
C GLU A 376 -23.22 -3.87 -12.07
N TYR A 377 -22.68 -2.74 -12.50
CA TYR A 377 -21.25 -2.59 -12.81
C TYR A 377 -20.38 -3.00 -11.63
N LYS A 378 -20.63 -2.42 -10.45
CA LYS A 378 -19.87 -2.69 -9.23
C LYS A 378 -20.00 -4.14 -8.78
N HIS A 379 -21.18 -4.72 -8.91
CA HIS A 379 -21.43 -6.12 -8.58
C HIS A 379 -20.56 -7.05 -9.44
N VAL A 380 -20.59 -6.89 -10.76
CA VAL A 380 -19.79 -7.71 -11.68
C VAL A 380 -18.31 -7.58 -11.39
N MET A 381 -17.80 -6.36 -11.14
CA MET A 381 -16.40 -6.13 -10.79
C MET A 381 -16.02 -6.80 -9.46
N ALA A 382 -16.92 -6.77 -8.47
CA ALA A 382 -16.69 -7.43 -7.18
C ALA A 382 -16.64 -8.96 -7.33
N VAL A 383 -17.53 -9.54 -8.15
CA VAL A 383 -17.52 -10.98 -8.45
C VAL A 383 -16.23 -11.36 -9.16
N ALA A 384 -15.78 -10.57 -10.16
CA ALA A 384 -14.53 -10.81 -10.86
C ALA A 384 -13.32 -10.84 -9.90
N ALA A 385 -13.21 -9.86 -9.00
CA ALA A 385 -12.12 -9.80 -8.03
C ALA A 385 -12.19 -10.94 -6.99
N LYS A 386 -13.38 -11.37 -6.60
CA LYS A 386 -13.59 -12.50 -5.70
C LYS A 386 -13.22 -13.84 -6.36
N THR A 387 -13.55 -13.99 -7.63
CA THR A 387 -13.30 -15.22 -8.41
C THR A 387 -11.82 -15.36 -8.76
N TYR A 388 -11.16 -14.23 -9.08
CA TYR A 388 -9.77 -14.17 -9.52
C TYR A 388 -8.92 -13.21 -8.66
N PRO A 389 -8.78 -13.47 -7.35
CA PRO A 389 -8.07 -12.55 -6.44
C PRO A 389 -6.59 -12.37 -6.79
N GLN A 390 -5.99 -13.35 -7.48
CA GLN A 390 -4.59 -13.29 -7.93
C GLN A 390 -4.39 -12.42 -9.18
N VAL A 391 -5.48 -12.05 -9.91
CA VAL A 391 -5.38 -11.24 -11.13
C VAL A 391 -5.31 -9.76 -10.76
N VAL A 392 -4.15 -9.16 -11.04
CA VAL A 392 -3.83 -7.76 -10.64
C VAL A 392 -4.89 -6.76 -11.11
N ALA A 393 -5.34 -6.87 -12.37
CA ALA A 393 -6.37 -5.99 -12.92
C ALA A 393 -7.67 -6.05 -12.10
N ALA A 394 -8.14 -7.27 -11.77
CA ALA A 394 -9.35 -7.45 -10.99
C ALA A 394 -9.23 -6.86 -9.58
N ALA A 395 -8.11 -7.11 -8.90
CA ALA A 395 -7.87 -6.61 -7.55
C ALA A 395 -7.73 -5.08 -7.49
N VAL A 396 -6.91 -4.48 -8.37
CA VAL A 396 -6.67 -3.02 -8.38
C VAL A 396 -7.92 -2.24 -8.76
N ASN A 397 -8.64 -2.68 -9.80
CA ASN A 397 -9.83 -1.96 -10.25
C ASN A 397 -10.99 -2.06 -9.24
N GLN A 398 -11.17 -3.23 -8.59
CA GLN A 398 -12.13 -3.36 -7.50
C GLN A 398 -11.73 -2.50 -6.28
N ALA A 399 -10.45 -2.45 -5.94
CA ALA A 399 -9.97 -1.54 -4.89
C ALA A 399 -10.27 -0.08 -5.23
N GLY A 400 -10.10 0.33 -6.50
CA GLY A 400 -10.47 1.66 -6.99
C GLY A 400 -11.94 2.01 -6.74
N LEU A 401 -12.86 1.08 -7.00
CA LEU A 401 -14.29 1.26 -6.74
C LEU A 401 -14.58 1.39 -5.23
N LEU A 402 -13.96 0.55 -4.41
CA LEU A 402 -14.11 0.61 -2.96
C LEU A 402 -13.54 1.91 -2.37
N ILE A 403 -12.44 2.41 -2.91
CA ILE A 403 -11.86 3.70 -2.51
C ILE A 403 -12.81 4.85 -2.83
N ALA A 404 -13.45 4.84 -4.00
CA ALA A 404 -14.46 5.83 -4.38
C ALA A 404 -15.65 5.85 -3.40
N GLU A 405 -15.98 4.70 -2.82
CA GLU A 405 -16.99 4.53 -1.77
C GLU A 405 -16.43 4.79 -0.35
N LYS A 406 -15.16 5.17 -0.19
CA LYS A 406 -14.46 5.34 1.09
C LYS A 406 -14.34 4.07 1.94
N LYS A 407 -14.48 2.91 1.34
CA LYS A 407 -14.35 1.58 1.96
C LYS A 407 -12.87 1.11 1.95
N TYR A 408 -12.01 1.88 2.61
CA TYR A 408 -10.55 1.71 2.53
C TYR A 408 -10.05 0.36 3.06
N ASP A 409 -10.66 -0.16 4.13
CA ASP A 409 -10.24 -1.43 4.72
C ASP A 409 -10.63 -2.61 3.86
N GLU A 410 -11.80 -2.57 3.20
CA GLU A 410 -12.21 -3.57 2.22
C GLU A 410 -11.29 -3.53 0.99
N ALA A 411 -10.89 -2.33 0.53
CA ALA A 411 -9.92 -2.19 -0.56
C ALA A 411 -8.58 -2.85 -0.22
N LEU A 412 -8.06 -2.65 1.00
CA LEU A 412 -6.83 -3.31 1.45
C LEU A 412 -6.99 -4.83 1.53
N GLN A 413 -8.15 -5.35 1.94
CA GLN A 413 -8.41 -6.80 1.97
C GLN A 413 -8.38 -7.42 0.55
N VAL A 414 -9.02 -6.76 -0.42
CA VAL A 414 -8.99 -7.21 -1.82
C VAL A 414 -7.55 -7.23 -2.35
N LEU A 415 -6.78 -6.17 -2.10
CA LEU A 415 -5.39 -6.09 -2.53
C LEU A 415 -4.48 -7.13 -1.81
N ALA A 416 -4.77 -7.44 -0.55
CA ALA A 416 -3.99 -8.41 0.22
C ALA A 416 -4.11 -9.85 -0.29
N ALA A 417 -5.18 -10.19 -1.00
CA ALA A 417 -5.40 -11.49 -1.61
C ALA A 417 -4.60 -11.72 -2.91
N SER A 418 -3.96 -10.66 -3.45
CA SER A 418 -3.18 -10.70 -4.68
C SER A 418 -1.66 -10.74 -4.41
N ASP A 419 -0.84 -10.75 -5.47
CA ASP A 419 0.63 -10.78 -5.35
C ASP A 419 1.17 -9.50 -4.69
N GLN A 420 1.62 -9.63 -3.45
CA GLN A 420 2.16 -8.53 -2.65
C GLN A 420 3.51 -8.00 -3.17
N GLN A 421 4.12 -8.68 -4.14
CA GLN A 421 5.34 -8.21 -4.80
C GLN A 421 5.05 -7.46 -6.11
N ASN A 422 3.80 -7.42 -6.56
CA ASN A 422 3.44 -6.71 -7.78
C ASN A 422 3.43 -5.19 -7.58
N GLY A 423 4.07 -4.45 -8.51
CA GLY A 423 4.18 -2.99 -8.43
C GLY A 423 2.85 -2.25 -8.47
N SER A 424 1.85 -2.75 -9.22
CA SER A 424 0.51 -2.14 -9.29
C SER A 424 -0.29 -2.38 -8.00
N ILE A 425 -0.16 -3.56 -7.39
CA ILE A 425 -0.78 -3.86 -6.09
C ILE A 425 -0.21 -2.93 -5.01
N LEU A 426 1.12 -2.81 -4.93
CA LEU A 426 1.79 -1.91 -3.99
C LEU A 426 1.41 -0.44 -4.23
N ALA A 427 1.29 0.00 -5.50
CA ALA A 427 0.83 1.35 -5.83
C ALA A 427 -0.60 1.62 -5.35
N ALA A 428 -1.51 0.66 -5.56
CA ALA A 428 -2.88 0.75 -5.10
C ALA A 428 -2.97 0.78 -3.56
N GLN A 429 -2.19 -0.05 -2.85
CA GLN A 429 -2.10 0.01 -1.38
C GLN A 429 -1.60 1.38 -0.91
N GLY A 430 -0.55 1.90 -1.54
CA GLY A 430 -0.03 3.24 -1.27
C GLY A 430 -1.09 4.31 -1.48
N TYR A 431 -1.88 4.22 -2.55
CA TYR A 431 -2.99 5.13 -2.82
C TYR A 431 -4.08 5.06 -1.73
N VAL A 432 -4.44 3.84 -1.25
CA VAL A 432 -5.36 3.69 -0.10
C VAL A 432 -4.81 4.40 1.13
N TYR A 433 -3.52 4.23 1.46
CA TYR A 433 -2.90 4.88 2.61
C TYR A 433 -2.86 6.41 2.47
N LEU A 434 -2.70 6.96 1.25
CA LEU A 434 -2.86 8.40 1.00
C LEU A 434 -4.27 8.88 1.36
N GLN A 435 -5.30 8.14 0.93
CA GLN A 435 -6.70 8.48 1.22
C GLN A 435 -7.03 8.39 2.72
N LYS A 436 -6.33 7.53 3.46
CA LYS A 436 -6.42 7.41 4.93
C LYS A 436 -5.53 8.41 5.68
N ALA A 437 -4.85 9.33 4.98
CA ALA A 437 -3.84 10.24 5.53
C ALA A 437 -2.71 9.54 6.32
N ASN A 438 -2.46 8.26 6.06
CA ASN A 438 -1.33 7.52 6.63
C ASN A 438 -0.10 7.66 5.72
N TYR A 439 0.52 8.84 5.77
CA TYR A 439 1.60 9.21 4.85
C TYR A 439 2.87 8.38 5.01
N ALA A 440 3.14 7.84 6.19
CA ALA A 440 4.29 6.95 6.43
C ALA A 440 4.14 5.64 5.65
N LYS A 441 3.02 4.92 5.82
CA LYS A 441 2.74 3.68 5.08
C LYS A 441 2.55 3.94 3.58
N ALA A 442 1.93 5.08 3.22
CA ALA A 442 1.80 5.47 1.83
C ALA A 442 3.17 5.61 1.16
N ARG A 443 4.10 6.34 1.78
CA ARG A 443 5.46 6.53 1.25
C ARG A 443 6.20 5.21 1.09
N GLU A 444 6.11 4.31 2.07
CA GLU A 444 6.76 2.99 2.03
C GLU A 444 6.25 2.16 0.84
N ALA A 445 4.92 1.97 0.73
CA ALA A 445 4.32 1.18 -0.33
C ALA A 445 4.57 1.80 -1.73
N LEU A 446 4.44 3.13 -1.86
CA LEU A 446 4.68 3.82 -3.12
C LEU A 446 6.16 3.78 -3.53
N ALA A 447 7.11 3.85 -2.58
CA ALA A 447 8.54 3.72 -2.88
C ALA A 447 8.88 2.32 -3.42
N GLN A 448 8.34 1.27 -2.80
CA GLN A 448 8.49 -0.11 -3.29
C GLN A 448 7.88 -0.27 -4.69
N ALA A 449 6.67 0.26 -4.91
CA ALA A 449 6.00 0.22 -6.21
C ALA A 449 6.78 0.98 -7.30
N ALA A 450 7.31 2.16 -6.97
CA ALA A 450 8.12 2.98 -7.89
C ALA A 450 9.42 2.28 -8.29
N ALA A 451 10.07 1.57 -7.35
CA ALA A 451 11.25 0.75 -7.62
C ALA A 451 10.94 -0.41 -8.59
N LYS A 452 9.69 -0.90 -8.60
CA LYS A 452 9.17 -1.91 -9.54
C LYS A 452 8.64 -1.32 -10.85
N GLY A 453 8.81 -0.02 -11.08
CA GLY A 453 8.48 0.65 -12.34
C GLY A 453 7.10 1.29 -12.40
N SER A 454 6.27 1.25 -11.35
CA SER A 454 4.92 1.84 -11.36
C SER A 454 4.98 3.36 -11.61
N ALA A 455 4.31 3.82 -12.68
CA ALA A 455 4.20 5.24 -13.02
C ALA A 455 3.32 6.00 -12.01
N ASP A 456 2.18 5.41 -11.64
CA ASP A 456 1.27 5.97 -10.64
C ASP A 456 1.98 6.20 -9.30
N ALA A 457 2.79 5.23 -8.87
CA ALA A 457 3.53 5.34 -7.62
C ALA A 457 4.57 6.47 -7.66
N LYS A 458 5.29 6.62 -8.76
CA LYS A 458 6.25 7.73 -8.95
C LYS A 458 5.56 9.08 -8.91
N HIS A 459 4.42 9.19 -9.59
CA HIS A 459 3.60 10.41 -9.58
C HIS A 459 3.10 10.72 -8.17
N ASN A 460 2.49 9.75 -7.50
CA ASN A 460 1.90 9.92 -6.17
C ASN A 460 2.95 10.25 -5.09
N LEU A 461 4.16 9.71 -5.19
CA LEU A 461 5.27 10.10 -4.31
C LEU A 461 5.66 11.56 -4.49
N ALA A 462 5.78 12.03 -5.74
CA ALA A 462 6.11 13.41 -6.04
C ALA A 462 5.03 14.38 -5.52
N GLU A 463 3.77 14.01 -5.68
CA GLU A 463 2.64 14.78 -5.16
C GLU A 463 2.61 14.81 -3.62
N LEU A 464 2.88 13.68 -2.98
CA LEU A 464 3.00 13.58 -1.53
C LEU A 464 4.14 14.45 -0.99
N ASP A 465 5.28 14.45 -1.67
CA ASP A 465 6.44 15.26 -1.27
C ASP A 465 6.15 16.77 -1.37
N LYS A 466 5.46 17.21 -2.43
CA LYS A 466 5.01 18.61 -2.56
C LYS A 466 4.04 18.97 -1.43
N TYR A 467 3.08 18.08 -1.16
CA TYR A 467 2.11 18.29 -0.09
C TYR A 467 2.78 18.41 1.28
N LEU A 468 3.65 17.45 1.64
CA LEU A 468 4.34 17.46 2.93
C LEU A 468 5.28 18.65 3.11
N LYS A 469 5.90 19.13 2.02
CA LYS A 469 6.70 20.38 2.06
C LYS A 469 5.83 21.63 2.23
N SER A 470 4.56 21.56 1.84
CA SER A 470 3.62 22.68 1.99
C SER A 470 2.95 22.71 3.36
N LEU A 471 3.04 21.68 4.16
CA LEU A 471 2.59 21.66 5.55
C LEU A 471 3.58 22.37 6.47
#